data_332933248ea3c5fb58f46b2ac43b51a3
#
_entry.id   332933248ea3c5fb58f46b2ac43b51a3
#
_cell.length_a   1.000
_cell.length_b   1.000
_cell.length_c   1.000
_cell.angle_alpha   90.00
_cell.angle_beta   90.00
_cell.angle_gamma   90.00
#
_symmetry.space_group_name_H-M   'P 1'
#
loop_
_entity.id
_entity.type
_entity.pdbx_description
1 polymer ?
#
loop_
_entity_poly.entity_id
_entity_poly.type
_entity_poly.pdbx_seq_one_letter_code
_entity_poly.pdbx_strand_id
1 'polypeptide(L)'
;MLGEFEYLILAAAARLGDDAYGAAIVQEIESTARRECSIGGLYTTLDRLEAKGMIKTWMGNPTAERGGRSKRMVRVLAKGIEAAADFYQAVSAVSHGTSWQAGQTAVRK
;
A
#
# COMPACT_ATOMS: atom_id res chain seq x y z
N MET A 1 9.17 -11.99 3.18
CA MET A 1 9.37 -10.56 2.95
C MET A 1 8.24 -10.00 2.09
N LEU A 2 7.87 -8.77 2.31
CA LEU A 2 6.82 -8.13 1.53
C LEU A 2 7.22 -8.00 0.07
N GLY A 3 6.22 -8.11 -0.81
CA GLY A 3 6.39 -7.69 -2.19
C GLY A 3 6.19 -6.19 -2.32
N GLU A 4 6.58 -5.65 -3.47
CA GLU A 4 6.44 -4.23 -3.74
C GLU A 4 5.00 -3.75 -3.60
N PHE A 5 4.07 -4.45 -4.24
CA PHE A 5 2.68 -4.03 -4.22
C PHE A 5 2.08 -4.13 -2.82
N GLU A 6 2.45 -5.17 -2.08
CA GLU A 6 2.02 -5.29 -0.69
C GLU A 6 2.50 -4.10 0.13
N TYR A 7 3.75 -3.70 -0.04
CA TYR A 7 4.29 -2.55 0.67
C TYR A 7 3.56 -1.26 0.29
N LEU A 8 3.31 -1.06 -1.00
CA LEU A 8 2.60 0.15 -1.45
C LEU A 8 1.21 0.24 -0.87
N ILE A 9 0.52 -0.89 -0.75
CA ILE A 9 -0.81 -0.92 -0.13
C ILE A 9 -0.73 -0.55 1.34
N LEU A 10 0.22 -1.13 2.07
CA LEU A 10 0.39 -0.81 3.49
C LEU A 10 0.71 0.67 3.68
N ALA A 11 1.61 1.20 2.87
CA ALA A 11 2.00 2.60 2.96
C ALA A 11 0.83 3.54 2.64
N ALA A 12 0.08 3.23 1.59
CA ALA A 12 -1.07 4.04 1.20
C ALA A 12 -2.14 4.01 2.28
N ALA A 13 -2.43 2.82 2.83
CA ALA A 13 -3.42 2.68 3.88
C ALA A 13 -3.02 3.45 5.14
N ALA A 14 -1.74 3.38 5.52
CA ALA A 14 -1.24 4.11 6.67
C ALA A 14 -1.37 5.63 6.47
N ARG A 15 -1.06 6.09 5.26
CA ARG A 15 -1.13 7.51 4.93
C ARG A 15 -2.57 8.04 4.95
N LEU A 16 -3.51 7.22 4.46
CA LEU A 16 -4.92 7.62 4.41
C LEU A 16 -5.61 7.53 5.76
N GLY A 17 -5.09 6.72 6.68
CA GLY A 17 -5.65 6.61 8.02
C GLY A 17 -7.09 6.16 8.00
N ASP A 18 -7.97 6.95 8.60
CA ASP A 18 -9.38 6.61 8.69
C ASP A 18 -10.10 6.65 7.34
N ASP A 19 -9.47 7.24 6.34
CA ASP A 19 -10.03 7.30 4.99
C ASP A 19 -9.49 6.17 4.10
N ALA A 20 -8.85 5.16 4.67
CA ALA A 20 -8.30 4.07 3.90
C ALA A 20 -9.38 3.06 3.53
N TYR A 21 -9.79 3.08 2.28
CA TYR A 21 -10.68 2.08 1.71
C TYR A 21 -10.22 1.76 0.29
N GLY A 22 -10.75 0.68 -0.28
CA GLY A 22 -10.21 0.13 -1.53
C GLY A 22 -9.95 1.14 -2.63
N ALA A 23 -10.99 1.88 -3.03
CA ALA A 23 -10.85 2.84 -4.14
C ALA A 23 -9.87 3.97 -3.81
N ALA A 24 -9.84 4.43 -2.55
CA ALA A 24 -8.92 5.49 -2.14
C ALA A 24 -7.47 5.00 -2.19
N ILE A 25 -7.24 3.74 -1.80
CA ILE A 25 -5.91 3.14 -1.84
C ILE A 25 -5.44 3.03 -3.29
N VAL A 26 -6.30 2.58 -4.20
CA VAL A 26 -5.98 2.52 -5.63
C VAL A 26 -5.58 3.90 -6.12
N GLN A 27 -6.38 4.91 -5.82
CA GLN A 27 -6.13 6.27 -6.27
C GLN A 27 -4.81 6.81 -5.71
N GLU A 28 -4.53 6.54 -4.44
CA GLU A 28 -3.30 6.98 -3.80
C GLU A 28 -2.08 6.35 -4.48
N ILE A 29 -2.14 5.05 -4.75
CA ILE A 29 -1.03 4.36 -5.40
C ILE A 29 -0.82 4.88 -6.81
N GLU A 30 -1.89 5.03 -7.58
CA GLU A 30 -1.78 5.48 -8.97
C GLU A 30 -1.25 6.90 -9.07
N SER A 31 -1.74 7.80 -8.22
CA SER A 31 -1.35 9.21 -8.31
C SER A 31 0.02 9.48 -7.70
N THR A 32 0.37 8.79 -6.63
CA THR A 32 1.61 9.07 -5.89
C THR A 32 2.77 8.20 -6.36
N ALA A 33 2.52 6.90 -6.55
CA ALA A 33 3.56 5.97 -6.98
C ALA A 33 3.61 5.80 -8.49
N ARG A 34 2.64 6.35 -9.21
CA ARG A 34 2.54 6.27 -10.67
C ARG A 34 2.54 4.82 -11.15
N ARG A 35 1.87 3.97 -10.40
CA ARG A 35 1.78 2.55 -10.69
C ARG A 35 0.33 2.19 -10.92
N GLU A 36 0.05 1.61 -12.07
CA GLU A 36 -1.30 1.12 -12.35
C GLU A 36 -1.72 0.07 -11.34
N CYS A 37 -2.97 0.13 -10.93
CA CYS A 37 -3.48 -0.71 -9.88
C CYS A 37 -4.96 -0.98 -10.11
N SER A 38 -5.31 -2.21 -10.44
CA SER A 38 -6.71 -2.57 -10.61
C SER A 38 -7.36 -2.83 -9.26
N ILE A 39 -8.65 -2.55 -9.16
CA ILE A 39 -9.38 -2.79 -7.91
C ILE A 39 -9.43 -4.28 -7.58
N GLY A 40 -9.53 -5.13 -8.62
CA GLY A 40 -9.51 -6.59 -8.41
C GLY A 40 -8.18 -7.07 -7.88
N GLY A 41 -7.09 -6.58 -8.44
CA GLY A 41 -5.74 -6.91 -7.95
C GLY A 41 -5.53 -6.43 -6.54
N LEU A 42 -6.06 -5.25 -6.21
CA LEU A 42 -6.01 -4.73 -4.86
C LEU A 42 -6.72 -5.68 -3.89
N TYR A 43 -7.96 -6.04 -4.19
CA TYR A 43 -8.74 -6.89 -3.28
C TYR A 43 -8.08 -8.24 -3.06
N THR A 44 -7.52 -8.84 -4.09
CA THR A 44 -6.79 -10.10 -3.96
C THR A 44 -5.62 -9.95 -3.00
N THR A 45 -4.89 -8.84 -3.11
CA THR A 45 -3.73 -8.60 -2.25
C THR A 45 -4.16 -8.25 -0.82
N LEU A 46 -5.28 -7.52 -0.66
CA LEU A 46 -5.83 -7.26 0.68
C LEU A 46 -6.19 -8.57 1.38
N ASP A 47 -6.80 -9.51 0.66
CA ASP A 47 -7.14 -10.80 1.25
C ASP A 47 -5.89 -11.52 1.74
N ARG A 48 -4.82 -11.46 0.97
CA ARG A 48 -3.55 -12.07 1.34
C ARG A 48 -2.93 -11.41 2.58
N LEU A 49 -2.94 -10.08 2.60
CA LEU A 49 -2.41 -9.32 3.75
C LEU A 49 -3.21 -9.58 5.01
N GLU A 50 -4.53 -9.67 4.86
CA GLU A 50 -5.40 -9.96 6.00
C GLU A 50 -5.15 -11.37 6.53
N ALA A 51 -4.97 -12.34 5.63
CA ALA A 51 -4.66 -13.70 6.03
C ALA A 51 -3.34 -13.79 6.79
N LYS A 52 -2.40 -12.92 6.46
CA LYS A 52 -1.10 -12.85 7.16
C LYS A 52 -1.18 -12.07 8.48
N GLY A 53 -2.32 -11.50 8.80
CA GLY A 53 -2.48 -10.72 10.03
C GLY A 53 -1.88 -9.32 9.98
N MET A 54 -1.61 -8.81 8.80
CA MET A 54 -0.98 -7.50 8.64
C MET A 54 -1.97 -6.36 8.57
N ILE A 55 -3.19 -6.65 8.16
CA ILE A 55 -4.26 -5.66 8.10
C ILE A 55 -5.54 -6.25 8.64
N LYS A 56 -6.48 -5.37 8.97
CA LYS A 56 -7.85 -5.71 9.28
C LYS A 56 -8.73 -5.00 8.26
N THR A 57 -9.73 -5.70 7.74
CA THR A 57 -10.69 -5.08 6.84
C THR A 57 -12.10 -5.30 7.36
N TRP A 58 -12.99 -4.39 7.00
CA TRP A 58 -14.41 -4.48 7.34
C TRP A 58 -15.18 -3.62 6.36
N MET A 59 -16.47 -3.88 6.26
CA MET A 59 -17.33 -3.06 5.40
C MET A 59 -17.80 -1.85 6.18
N GLY A 60 -17.48 -0.68 5.67
CA GLY A 60 -17.93 0.57 6.25
C GLY A 60 -19.39 0.83 5.93
N ASN A 61 -19.93 1.87 6.51
CA ASN A 61 -21.31 2.24 6.26
C ASN A 61 -21.47 2.71 4.81
N PRO A 62 -22.61 2.40 4.16
CA PRO A 62 -22.86 2.93 2.83
C PRO A 62 -22.88 4.45 2.87
N THR A 63 -22.36 5.06 1.81
CA THR A 63 -22.43 6.50 1.70
C THR A 63 -23.84 6.93 1.34
N ALA A 64 -24.21 8.14 1.72
CA ALA A 64 -25.50 8.72 1.36
C ALA A 64 -25.57 9.12 -0.10
N GLU A 65 -24.44 9.07 -0.80
CA GLU A 65 -24.37 9.45 -2.18
C GLU A 65 -24.62 8.27 -3.07
N ARG A 66 -25.14 8.57 -4.25
CA ARG A 66 -25.27 7.68 -5.36
C ARG A 66 -24.96 6.23 -5.18
N GLY A 67 -25.99 5.42 -5.08
CA GLY A 67 -25.87 3.98 -5.01
C GLY A 67 -25.46 3.47 -3.65
N GLY A 68 -24.96 4.30 -2.76
CA GLY A 68 -24.74 3.96 -1.36
C GLY A 68 -23.98 2.68 -1.12
N ARG A 69 -22.94 2.39 -1.90
CA ARG A 69 -22.17 1.16 -1.72
C ARG A 69 -21.32 1.25 -0.47
N SER A 70 -21.30 0.16 0.28
CA SER A 70 -20.38 0.03 1.40
C SER A 70 -18.96 0.01 0.89
N LYS A 71 -18.07 0.65 1.64
CA LYS A 71 -16.64 0.69 1.32
C LYS A 71 -15.93 -0.35 2.14
N ARG A 72 -15.00 -1.06 1.51
CA ARG A 72 -14.14 -1.98 2.25
C ARG A 72 -13.04 -1.16 2.90
N MET A 73 -13.14 -1.03 4.21
CA MET A 73 -12.18 -0.25 5.00
C MET A 73 -10.98 -1.10 5.36
N VAL A 74 -9.83 -0.45 5.49
CA VAL A 74 -8.57 -1.13 5.74
C VAL A 74 -7.85 -0.42 6.89
N ARG A 75 -7.33 -1.21 7.84
CA ARG A 75 -6.47 -0.71 8.90
C ARG A 75 -5.21 -1.55 8.97
N VAL A 76 -4.06 -0.89 9.02
CA VAL A 76 -2.78 -1.58 9.15
C VAL A 76 -2.60 -1.96 10.62
N LEU A 77 -2.34 -3.23 10.87
CA LEU A 77 -2.11 -3.74 12.21
C LEU A 77 -0.62 -3.69 12.55
N ALA A 78 -0.30 -3.93 13.83
CA ALA A 78 1.09 -3.86 14.30
C ALA A 78 2.04 -4.71 13.45
N LYS A 79 1.61 -5.92 13.10
CA LYS A 79 2.43 -6.81 12.27
C LYS A 79 2.69 -6.22 10.88
N GLY A 80 1.70 -5.53 10.32
CA GLY A 80 1.86 -4.85 9.04
C GLY A 80 2.80 -3.67 9.12
N ILE A 81 2.71 -2.90 10.19
CA ILE A 81 3.60 -1.77 10.43
C ILE A 81 5.04 -2.26 10.53
N GLU A 82 5.27 -3.34 11.29
CA GLU A 82 6.59 -3.91 11.45
C GLU A 82 7.16 -4.41 10.13
N ALA A 83 6.34 -5.13 9.35
CA ALA A 83 6.77 -5.63 8.05
C ALA A 83 7.10 -4.49 7.09
N ALA A 84 6.28 -3.43 7.09
CA ALA A 84 6.52 -2.27 6.23
C ALA A 84 7.80 -1.54 6.64
N ALA A 85 8.03 -1.37 7.92
CA ALA A 85 9.24 -0.72 8.43
C ALA A 85 10.49 -1.50 8.01
N ASP A 86 10.46 -2.82 8.15
CA ASP A 86 11.58 -3.68 7.78
C ASP A 86 11.87 -3.58 6.27
N PHE A 87 10.82 -3.60 5.46
CA PHE A 87 10.96 -3.48 4.02
C PHE A 87 11.58 -2.13 3.65
N TYR A 88 11.05 -1.05 4.22
CA TYR A 88 11.54 0.29 3.96
C TYR A 88 13.00 0.43 4.34
N GLN A 89 13.39 -0.08 5.50
CA GLN A 89 14.76 0.00 5.96
C GLN A 89 15.71 -0.80 5.07
N ALA A 90 15.30 -1.99 4.63
CA ALA A 90 16.13 -2.80 3.76
C ALA A 90 16.36 -2.11 2.41
N VAL A 91 15.29 -1.58 1.82
CA VAL A 91 15.39 -0.88 0.53
C VAL A 91 16.24 0.38 0.67
N SER A 92 16.03 1.15 1.74
CA SER A 92 16.79 2.37 1.96
C SER A 92 18.27 2.09 2.19
N ALA A 93 18.57 1.05 2.96
CA ALA A 93 19.96 0.70 3.25
C ALA A 93 20.72 0.26 2.00
N VAL A 94 20.10 -0.59 1.19
CA VAL A 94 20.72 -1.06 -0.05
C VAL A 94 20.84 0.07 -1.07
N SER A 95 19.89 0.99 -1.05
CA SER A 95 19.89 2.10 -2.01
C SER A 95 20.83 3.23 -1.65
N HIS A 96 21.37 3.21 -0.43
CA HIS A 96 22.22 4.30 0.03
C HIS A 96 23.43 4.48 -0.90
N GLY A 97 23.65 5.70 -1.37
CA GLY A 97 24.78 6.01 -2.24
C GLY A 97 24.57 5.70 -3.71
N THR A 98 23.37 5.20 -4.10
CA THR A 98 23.10 4.99 -5.52
C THR A 98 22.41 6.21 -6.12
N SER A 99 22.44 6.28 -7.44
CA SER A 99 21.75 7.32 -8.21
C SER A 99 20.89 6.65 -9.26
N TRP A 100 19.64 7.11 -9.35
CA TRP A 100 18.69 6.53 -10.28
C TRP A 100 18.28 7.51 -11.37
N GLN A 101 19.13 8.49 -11.66
CA GLN A 101 18.86 9.45 -12.73
C GLN A 101 19.11 8.81 -14.08
N ALA A 102 18.25 9.15 -15.05
CA ALA A 102 18.40 8.64 -16.40
C ALA A 102 19.76 9.03 -16.98
N GLY A 103 20.40 8.08 -17.63
CA GLY A 103 21.70 8.32 -18.28
C GLY A 103 22.90 8.28 -17.36
N GLN A 104 22.70 8.00 -16.08
CA GLN A 104 23.80 7.92 -15.11
C GLN A 104 24.03 6.50 -14.65
N THR A 105 25.27 6.25 -14.23
CA THR A 105 25.60 4.99 -13.58
C THR A 105 24.89 4.91 -12.24
N ALA A 106 24.19 3.82 -12.00
CA ALA A 106 23.39 3.67 -10.80
C ALA A 106 24.22 3.51 -9.54
N VAL A 107 25.38 2.85 -9.64
CA VAL A 107 26.17 2.53 -8.47
C VAL A 107 27.34 3.48 -8.34
N ARG A 108 27.53 4.01 -7.15
CA ARG A 108 28.64 4.88 -6.82
C ARG A 108 29.60 4.13 -5.90
N LYS A 109 30.82 4.29 -6.17
CA LYS A 109 31.85 3.67 -5.36
C LYS A 109 32.37 4.60 -4.29
#